data_9f7b28c2d986fba3c95c6aa1f546a80a
#
_entry.id   9f7b28c2d986fba3c95c6aa1f546a80a
#
_cell.length_a   1.000
_cell.length_b   1.000
_cell.length_c   1.000
_cell.angle_alpha   90.00
_cell.angle_beta   90.00
_cell.angle_gamma   90.00
#
_symmetry.space_group_name_H-M   'P 1'
#
loop_
_entity.id
_entity.type
_entity.pdbx_description
1 polymer ?
#
loop_
_entity_poly.entity_id
_entity_poly.type
_entity_poly.pdbx_seq_one_letter_code
_entity_poly.pdbx_strand_id
1 'polypeptide(L)'
;PTAGPEETAAPEPSPEASAAPEASDAPSGGKTLVVYYSATGNTQEAANLIAELTGGDLFELEPADPYTDEDLNYGDENSRVVYEHDNPDARDVALVQDTVDNWDEYDTVFLGYPIWWGIAAWPVDDFVTANDFTGKTVIPFCTSASSGLGESGELLAEVAGTGDWLEGQRFPSRVSREDV
;
A
#
# COMPACT_ATOMS: atom_id res chain seq x y z
N PRO A 1 -22.40 81.22 -9.65
CA PRO A 1 -21.18 80.59 -9.69
C PRO A 1 -21.10 79.37 -8.89
N THR A 2 -20.69 78.35 -9.40
CA THR A 2 -19.64 77.56 -9.12
C THR A 2 -20.03 76.30 -8.54
N ALA A 3 -20.11 75.41 -9.18
CA ALA A 3 -19.21 74.45 -9.61
C ALA A 3 -18.58 73.66 -8.55
N GLY A 4 -18.69 72.53 -8.60
CA GLY A 4 -17.88 71.71 -7.91
C GLY A 4 -18.04 70.33 -8.35
N PRO A 5 -17.09 69.68 -8.69
CA PRO A 5 -17.10 68.42 -9.25
C PRO A 5 -17.08 67.40 -8.21
N GLU A 6 -17.47 66.45 -8.58
CA GLU A 6 -17.03 65.29 -8.90
C GLU A 6 -16.51 64.52 -8.05
N GLU A 7 -16.63 63.46 -8.10
CA GLU A 7 -15.69 62.71 -8.02
C GLU A 7 -15.88 61.34 -8.17
N THR A 8 -15.37 60.83 -8.61
CA THR A 8 -14.87 59.70 -9.11
C THR A 8 -14.80 58.54 -8.21
N ALA A 9 -15.61 57.67 -8.43
CA ALA A 9 -15.47 56.44 -7.82
C ALA A 9 -14.46 55.65 -8.51
N ALA A 10 -13.56 55.23 -7.85
CA ALA A 10 -12.62 54.31 -8.37
C ALA A 10 -13.20 52.95 -8.43
N PRO A 11 -12.98 52.26 -9.43
CA PRO A 11 -13.37 50.89 -9.47
C PRO A 11 -12.40 50.08 -8.70
N GLU A 12 -12.88 49.32 -7.88
CA GLU A 12 -12.10 48.39 -7.38
C GLU A 12 -11.89 47.31 -8.17
N PRO A 13 -10.77 46.76 -8.22
CA PRO A 13 -10.50 45.53 -8.83
C PRO A 13 -11.01 44.48 -7.97
N SER A 14 -11.83 43.75 -8.48
CA SER A 14 -12.22 42.53 -7.98
C SER A 14 -11.05 41.61 -8.00
N PRO A 15 -10.67 41.06 -6.93
CA PRO A 15 -9.69 40.03 -7.02
C PRO A 15 -10.34 38.79 -7.52
N GLU A 16 -9.82 38.31 -8.56
CA GLU A 16 -10.10 37.04 -8.90
C GLU A 16 -9.61 36.19 -7.91
N ALA A 17 -10.43 35.55 -7.24
CA ALA A 17 -10.10 34.39 -6.54
C ALA A 17 -9.75 33.37 -7.55
N SER A 18 -8.55 33.26 -7.77
CA SER A 18 -8.03 32.16 -8.46
C SER A 18 -8.35 30.96 -7.65
N ALA A 19 -9.24 30.18 -8.09
CA ALA A 19 -9.51 28.93 -7.49
C ALA A 19 -8.25 28.10 -7.63
N ALA A 20 -7.64 27.86 -6.55
CA ALA A 20 -6.56 26.91 -6.52
C ALA A 20 -7.16 25.58 -6.94
N PRO A 21 -6.47 24.83 -7.76
CA PRO A 21 -6.92 23.50 -8.07
C PRO A 21 -7.01 22.75 -6.77
N GLU A 22 -8.12 22.14 -6.56
CA GLU A 22 -8.27 21.29 -5.50
C GLU A 22 -7.18 20.33 -5.53
N ALA A 23 -6.31 20.41 -4.63
CA ALA A 23 -5.45 19.32 -4.36
C ALA A 23 -6.39 18.20 -3.96
N SER A 24 -6.49 17.24 -4.82
CA SER A 24 -7.21 16.05 -4.54
C SER A 24 -6.77 15.54 -3.19
N ASP A 25 -7.72 15.33 -2.39
CA ASP A 25 -7.71 14.60 -1.15
C ASP A 25 -6.36 14.09 -0.72
N ALA A 26 -5.48 14.97 -0.34
CA ALA A 26 -4.43 14.60 0.54
C ALA A 26 -5.10 14.36 1.88
N PRO A 27 -5.00 13.17 2.44
CA PRO A 27 -5.53 12.95 3.77
C PRO A 27 -4.87 13.97 4.69
N SER A 28 -5.68 14.66 5.40
CA SER A 28 -5.24 15.77 6.19
C SER A 28 -4.30 15.28 7.30
N GLY A 29 -3.03 15.42 7.06
CA GLY A 29 -2.03 15.39 8.11
C GLY A 29 -1.45 14.07 8.52
N GLY A 30 -1.90 12.95 7.99
CA GLY A 30 -1.33 11.65 8.31
C GLY A 30 -0.18 11.27 7.40
N LYS A 31 0.66 10.38 7.89
CA LYS A 31 1.78 9.85 7.11
C LYS A 31 1.34 8.66 6.26
N THR A 32 2.09 8.38 5.23
CA THR A 32 1.93 7.19 4.40
C THR A 32 2.98 6.15 4.76
N LEU A 33 2.54 4.92 4.91
CA LEU A 33 3.41 3.79 5.15
C LEU A 33 3.30 2.80 3.99
N VAL A 34 4.41 2.30 3.51
CA VAL A 34 4.45 1.25 2.50
C VAL A 34 4.99 -0.02 3.15
N VAL A 35 4.09 -0.94 3.42
CA VAL A 35 4.41 -2.25 4.02
C VAL A 35 4.46 -3.26 2.90
N TYR A 36 5.47 -4.12 2.89
CA TYR A 36 5.58 -5.12 1.85
C TYR A 36 6.29 -6.38 2.34
N TYR A 37 5.90 -7.49 1.74
CA TYR A 37 6.66 -8.73 1.78
C TYR A 37 7.19 -9.01 0.38
N SER A 38 8.48 -9.33 0.27
CA SER A 38 9.10 -9.62 -1.01
C SER A 38 9.94 -10.89 -0.92
N ALA A 39 9.57 -11.89 -1.72
CA ALA A 39 10.29 -13.16 -1.78
C ALA A 39 11.50 -13.08 -2.73
N THR A 40 11.34 -12.37 -3.85
CA THR A 40 12.35 -12.34 -4.93
C THR A 40 12.81 -10.94 -5.31
N GLY A 41 12.42 -9.92 -4.55
CA GLY A 41 12.80 -8.52 -4.79
C GLY A 41 11.84 -7.72 -5.66
N ASN A 42 10.92 -8.36 -6.35
CA ASN A 42 9.98 -7.65 -7.24
C ASN A 42 9.02 -6.74 -6.48
N THR A 43 8.44 -7.23 -5.39
CA THR A 43 7.53 -6.44 -4.56
C THR A 43 8.30 -5.30 -3.87
N GLN A 44 9.54 -5.54 -3.48
CA GLN A 44 10.41 -4.53 -2.90
C GLN A 44 10.63 -3.37 -3.88
N GLU A 45 10.87 -3.67 -5.15
CA GLU A 45 11.07 -2.65 -6.17
C GLU A 45 9.81 -1.78 -6.32
N ALA A 46 8.64 -2.41 -6.40
CA ALA A 46 7.37 -1.68 -6.45
C ALA A 46 7.17 -0.81 -5.20
N ALA A 47 7.44 -1.37 -4.02
CA ALA A 47 7.30 -0.64 -2.76
C ALA A 47 8.21 0.59 -2.69
N ASN A 48 9.45 0.45 -3.15
CA ASN A 48 10.40 1.57 -3.20
C ASN A 48 9.90 2.70 -4.10
N LEU A 49 9.34 2.37 -5.26
CA LEU A 49 8.80 3.37 -6.17
C LEU A 49 7.57 4.08 -5.58
N ILE A 50 6.67 3.32 -4.95
CA ILE A 50 5.51 3.90 -4.27
C ILE A 50 5.96 4.86 -3.16
N ALA A 51 6.90 4.41 -2.34
CA ALA A 51 7.43 5.25 -1.25
C ALA A 51 8.09 6.53 -1.78
N GLU A 52 8.84 6.43 -2.88
CA GLU A 52 9.47 7.58 -3.51
C GLU A 52 8.43 8.58 -4.03
N LEU A 53 7.37 8.09 -4.66
CA LEU A 53 6.32 8.93 -5.24
C LEU A 53 5.39 9.56 -4.20
N THR A 54 5.13 8.84 -3.11
CA THR A 54 4.22 9.30 -2.05
C THR A 54 4.94 10.04 -0.92
N GLY A 55 6.26 9.89 -0.84
CA GLY A 55 7.02 10.37 0.31
C GLY A 55 6.80 9.52 1.55
N GLY A 56 6.30 8.29 1.39
CA GLY A 56 5.99 7.40 2.49
C GLY A 56 7.20 6.69 3.07
N ASP A 57 7.03 6.17 4.28
CA ASP A 57 8.02 5.33 4.93
C ASP A 57 7.89 3.89 4.47
N LEU A 58 8.98 3.15 4.46
CA LEU A 58 9.00 1.74 4.08
C LEU A 58 9.06 0.83 5.29
N PHE A 59 8.32 -0.27 5.25
CA PHE A 59 8.38 -1.31 6.27
C PHE A 59 8.36 -2.67 5.60
N GLU A 60 9.46 -3.39 5.68
CA GLU A 60 9.59 -4.74 5.11
C GLU A 60 9.14 -5.79 6.12
N LEU A 61 8.33 -6.71 5.66
CA LEU A 61 7.91 -7.87 6.45
C LEU A 61 8.93 -8.99 6.26
N GLU A 62 9.65 -9.32 7.32
CA GLU A 62 10.65 -10.38 7.29
C GLU A 62 10.14 -11.58 8.07
N PRO A 63 9.98 -12.74 7.43
CA PRO A 63 9.70 -13.96 8.16
C PRO A 63 10.83 -14.28 9.13
N ALA A 64 10.49 -14.71 10.34
CA ALA A 64 11.48 -15.12 11.34
C ALA A 64 12.33 -16.28 10.84
N ASP A 65 11.77 -17.10 9.95
CA ASP A 65 12.44 -18.15 9.23
C ASP A 65 12.29 -17.84 7.74
N PRO A 66 13.27 -17.12 7.12
CA PRO A 66 13.14 -16.68 5.75
C PRO A 66 13.05 -17.83 4.76
N TYR A 67 12.31 -17.61 3.68
CA TYR A 67 12.24 -18.58 2.58
C TYR A 67 13.53 -18.54 1.76
N THR A 68 14.08 -19.72 1.52
CA THR A 68 15.21 -19.88 0.59
C THR A 68 14.69 -20.08 -0.83
N ASP A 69 15.56 -20.04 -1.82
CA ASP A 69 15.17 -20.33 -3.20
C ASP A 69 14.59 -21.74 -3.34
N GLU A 70 15.08 -22.68 -2.53
CA GLU A 70 14.56 -24.04 -2.50
C GLU A 70 13.17 -24.10 -1.89
N ASP A 71 12.94 -23.32 -0.82
CA ASP A 71 11.64 -23.22 -0.16
C ASP A 71 10.57 -22.61 -1.08
N LEU A 72 10.98 -21.72 -1.98
CA LEU A 72 10.09 -21.03 -2.91
C LEU A 72 9.85 -21.80 -4.22
N ASN A 73 10.45 -22.97 -4.38
CA ASN A 73 10.32 -23.76 -5.59
C ASN A 73 8.95 -24.44 -5.67
N TYR A 74 7.98 -23.75 -6.28
CA TYR A 74 6.63 -24.30 -6.44
C TYR A 74 6.54 -25.49 -7.38
N GLY A 75 7.63 -25.83 -8.06
CA GLY A 75 7.73 -27.04 -8.91
C GLY A 75 8.17 -28.27 -8.14
N ASP A 76 8.59 -28.13 -6.89
CA ASP A 76 9.01 -29.24 -6.03
C ASP A 76 7.94 -29.49 -4.97
N GLU A 77 7.35 -30.66 -5.02
CA GLU A 77 6.29 -31.08 -4.07
C GLU A 77 6.79 -31.14 -2.62
N ASN A 78 8.10 -31.13 -2.41
CA ASN A 78 8.68 -31.18 -1.08
C ASN A 78 9.14 -29.81 -0.57
N SER A 79 8.98 -28.76 -1.37
CA SER A 79 9.34 -27.42 -0.96
C SER A 79 8.41 -26.91 0.15
N ARG A 80 8.95 -26.00 0.95
CA ARG A 80 8.18 -25.39 2.05
C ARG A 80 6.91 -24.69 1.55
N VAL A 81 7.02 -23.94 0.46
CA VAL A 81 5.88 -23.18 -0.06
C VAL A 81 4.76 -24.09 -0.57
N VAL A 82 5.10 -25.23 -1.17
CA VAL A 82 4.10 -26.22 -1.60
C VAL A 82 3.46 -26.89 -0.40
N TYR A 83 4.26 -27.26 0.59
CA TYR A 83 3.75 -27.85 1.83
C TYR A 83 2.77 -26.91 2.53
N GLU A 84 3.10 -25.64 2.66
CA GLU A 84 2.23 -24.65 3.29
C GLU A 84 0.98 -24.37 2.43
N HIS A 85 1.11 -24.43 1.10
CA HIS A 85 -0.04 -24.32 0.21
C HIS A 85 -1.04 -25.46 0.45
N ASP A 86 -0.56 -26.68 0.53
CA ASP A 86 -1.40 -27.87 0.68
C ASP A 86 -1.93 -28.02 2.13
N ASN A 87 -1.28 -27.38 3.08
CA ASN A 87 -1.65 -27.43 4.51
C ASN A 87 -1.89 -26.00 5.03
N PRO A 88 -3.11 -25.45 4.85
CA PRO A 88 -3.40 -24.08 5.29
C PRO A 88 -3.08 -23.80 6.77
N ASP A 89 -3.18 -24.82 7.62
CA ASP A 89 -2.84 -24.68 9.04
C ASP A 89 -1.34 -24.48 9.28
N ALA A 90 -0.51 -24.74 8.26
CA ALA A 90 0.94 -24.55 8.33
C ALA A 90 1.38 -23.18 7.81
N ARG A 91 0.45 -22.35 7.38
CA ARG A 91 0.74 -21.00 6.82
C ARG A 91 0.95 -19.93 7.86
N ASP A 92 1.00 -20.31 9.12
CA ASP A 92 1.30 -19.40 10.22
C ASP A 92 2.80 -19.09 10.19
N VAL A 93 3.16 -18.00 9.52
CA VAL A 93 4.54 -17.60 9.32
C VAL A 93 4.87 -16.43 10.21
N ALA A 94 5.52 -16.73 11.34
CA ALA A 94 5.93 -15.69 12.27
C ALA A 94 6.85 -14.66 11.59
N LEU A 95 6.64 -13.39 11.88
CA LEU A 95 7.46 -12.30 11.39
C LEU A 95 8.47 -11.88 12.46
N VAL A 96 9.63 -11.37 12.04
CA VAL A 96 10.62 -10.78 12.93
C VAL A 96 10.00 -9.60 13.67
N GLN A 97 9.21 -8.81 12.96
CA GLN A 97 8.44 -7.70 13.51
C GLN A 97 7.11 -7.63 12.78
N ASP A 98 6.03 -7.78 13.52
CA ASP A 98 4.66 -7.78 13.00
C ASP A 98 3.92 -6.48 13.30
N THR A 99 4.51 -5.57 14.05
CA THR A 99 3.92 -4.28 14.40
C THR A 99 4.87 -3.14 14.04
N VAL A 100 4.29 -1.99 13.74
CA VAL A 100 5.04 -0.80 13.31
C VAL A 100 5.04 0.22 14.44
N ASP A 101 6.23 0.75 14.75
CA ASP A 101 6.34 1.84 15.70
C ASP A 101 5.63 3.07 15.15
N ASN A 102 4.96 3.81 16.02
CA ASN A 102 4.20 4.99 15.63
C ASN A 102 3.07 4.72 14.64
N TRP A 103 2.48 3.53 14.72
CA TRP A 103 1.38 3.09 13.86
C TRP A 103 0.26 4.13 13.73
N ASP A 104 -0.03 4.81 14.84
CA ASP A 104 -1.10 5.82 14.88
C ASP A 104 -0.82 7.07 14.04
N GLU A 105 0.43 7.29 13.64
CA GLU A 105 0.80 8.43 12.80
C GLU A 105 0.46 8.20 11.32
N TYR A 106 0.18 6.97 10.94
CA TYR A 106 -0.09 6.61 9.55
C TYR A 106 -1.59 6.54 9.29
N ASP A 107 -2.05 7.31 8.31
CA ASP A 107 -3.44 7.29 7.85
C ASP A 107 -3.62 6.44 6.60
N THR A 108 -2.57 6.31 5.80
CA THR A 108 -2.58 5.55 4.55
C THR A 108 -1.52 4.47 4.59
N VAL A 109 -1.92 3.25 4.28
CA VAL A 109 -1.03 2.09 4.26
C VAL A 109 -1.12 1.41 2.90
N PHE A 110 -0.01 1.40 2.18
CA PHE A 110 0.12 0.53 1.01
C PHE A 110 0.61 -0.83 1.49
N LEU A 111 -0.03 -1.89 1.07
CA LEU A 111 0.32 -3.23 1.49
C LEU A 111 0.66 -4.07 0.26
N GLY A 112 1.92 -4.44 0.13
CA GLY A 112 2.47 -5.11 -1.03
C GLY A 112 2.84 -6.57 -0.78
N TYR A 113 2.56 -7.42 -1.77
CA TYR A 113 2.83 -8.85 -1.68
C TYR A 113 2.92 -9.50 -3.05
N PRO A 114 3.65 -10.59 -3.18
CA PRO A 114 3.57 -11.42 -4.38
C PRO A 114 2.30 -12.28 -4.33
N ILE A 115 1.82 -12.70 -5.49
CA ILE A 115 0.70 -13.61 -5.58
C ILE A 115 1.20 -15.05 -5.58
N TRP A 116 0.71 -15.84 -4.63
CA TRP A 116 0.98 -17.26 -4.52
C TRP A 116 -0.34 -18.02 -4.70
N TRP A 117 -0.42 -18.84 -5.75
CA TRP A 117 -1.65 -19.60 -6.08
C TRP A 117 -2.91 -18.75 -6.07
N GLY A 118 -2.84 -17.54 -6.60
CA GLY A 118 -4.00 -16.66 -6.76
C GLY A 118 -4.39 -15.85 -5.53
N ILE A 119 -3.66 -15.99 -4.43
CA ILE A 119 -3.89 -15.22 -3.21
C ILE A 119 -2.60 -14.49 -2.78
N ALA A 120 -2.73 -13.59 -1.81
CA ALA A 120 -1.56 -12.94 -1.23
C ALA A 120 -0.63 -13.96 -0.58
N ALA A 121 0.67 -13.76 -0.72
CA ALA A 121 1.64 -14.56 0.00
C ALA A 121 1.33 -14.51 1.49
N TRP A 122 1.20 -15.66 2.12
CA TRP A 122 0.68 -15.76 3.48
C TRP A 122 1.52 -15.15 4.61
N PRO A 123 2.82 -14.86 4.46
CA PRO A 123 3.52 -14.07 5.48
C PRO A 123 2.86 -12.72 5.79
N VAL A 124 2.06 -12.19 4.88
CA VAL A 124 1.33 -10.92 5.08
C VAL A 124 0.19 -11.07 6.08
N ASP A 125 -0.38 -12.27 6.21
CA ASP A 125 -1.53 -12.50 7.07
C ASP A 125 -1.23 -12.19 8.54
N ASP A 126 -0.04 -12.52 9.01
CA ASP A 126 0.38 -12.23 10.38
C ASP A 126 0.40 -10.73 10.66
N PHE A 127 0.90 -9.95 9.73
CA PHE A 127 0.92 -8.50 9.85
C PHE A 127 -0.51 -7.92 9.92
N VAL A 128 -1.39 -8.43 9.06
CA VAL A 128 -2.76 -7.94 8.97
C VAL A 128 -3.55 -8.27 10.23
N THR A 129 -3.31 -9.44 10.83
CA THR A 129 -3.97 -9.83 12.08
C THR A 129 -3.40 -9.15 13.31
N ALA A 130 -2.12 -8.78 13.28
CA ALA A 130 -1.43 -8.15 14.41
C ALA A 130 -1.75 -6.66 14.58
N ASN A 131 -2.29 -6.01 13.55
CA ASN A 131 -2.49 -4.56 13.56
C ASN A 131 -3.95 -4.17 13.41
N ASP A 132 -4.33 -3.06 14.02
CA ASP A 132 -5.67 -2.48 13.90
C ASP A 132 -5.63 -1.38 12.82
N PHE A 133 -6.38 -1.59 11.77
CA PHE A 133 -6.47 -0.64 10.63
C PHE A 133 -7.62 0.35 10.76
N THR A 134 -8.31 0.40 11.88
CA THR A 134 -9.42 1.32 12.10
C THR A 134 -9.00 2.77 11.80
N GLY A 135 -9.75 3.44 10.96
CA GLY A 135 -9.48 4.82 10.57
C GLY A 135 -8.37 4.99 9.53
N LYS A 136 -7.81 3.89 9.02
CA LYS A 136 -6.77 3.92 8.00
C LYS A 136 -7.31 3.51 6.65
N THR A 137 -6.78 4.12 5.61
CA THR A 137 -7.02 3.72 4.23
C THR A 137 -5.94 2.73 3.81
N VAL A 138 -6.32 1.55 3.36
CA VAL A 138 -5.38 0.50 2.95
C VAL A 138 -5.49 0.28 1.46
N ILE A 139 -4.36 0.33 0.78
CA ILE A 139 -4.28 0.16 -0.67
C ILE A 139 -3.40 -1.06 -0.95
N PRO A 140 -3.99 -2.21 -1.24
CA PRO A 140 -3.19 -3.40 -1.55
C PRO A 140 -2.56 -3.29 -2.93
N PHE A 141 -1.36 -3.81 -3.08
CA PHE A 141 -0.73 -3.96 -4.38
C PHE A 141 0.00 -5.30 -4.45
N CYS A 142 0.05 -5.86 -5.64
CA CYS A 142 0.74 -7.13 -5.81
C CYS A 142 1.71 -7.08 -6.97
N THR A 143 2.67 -7.97 -6.93
CA THR A 143 3.54 -8.24 -8.07
C THR A 143 3.32 -9.66 -8.54
N SER A 144 3.22 -9.83 -9.84
CA SER A 144 3.08 -11.14 -10.44
C SER A 144 3.51 -11.11 -11.90
N ALA A 145 3.93 -12.27 -12.41
CA ALA A 145 4.31 -12.39 -13.82
C ALA A 145 3.10 -12.29 -14.76
N SER A 146 1.98 -12.86 -14.34
CA SER A 146 0.78 -12.94 -15.20
C SER A 146 -0.54 -12.88 -14.44
N SER A 147 -0.57 -13.31 -13.18
CA SER A 147 -1.81 -13.31 -12.38
C SER A 147 -2.20 -11.89 -11.99
N GLY A 148 -3.50 -11.60 -12.00
CA GLY A 148 -4.01 -10.33 -11.46
C GLY A 148 -4.00 -10.32 -9.94
N LEU A 149 -4.43 -9.20 -9.36
CA LEU A 149 -4.63 -9.06 -7.93
C LEU A 149 -5.70 -10.05 -7.44
N GLY A 150 -6.70 -10.32 -8.26
CA GLY A 150 -7.81 -11.19 -7.90
C GLY A 150 -8.54 -10.68 -6.67
N GLU A 151 -8.95 -11.59 -5.82
CA GLU A 151 -9.64 -11.29 -4.56
C GLU A 151 -8.66 -11.15 -3.39
N SER A 152 -7.34 -11.11 -3.66
CA SER A 152 -6.33 -11.13 -2.59
C SER A 152 -6.47 -9.96 -1.63
N GLY A 153 -6.78 -8.77 -2.13
CA GLY A 153 -7.01 -7.59 -1.27
C GLY A 153 -8.26 -7.74 -0.41
N GLU A 154 -9.34 -8.29 -0.98
CA GLU A 154 -10.59 -8.52 -0.26
C GLU A 154 -10.42 -9.56 0.84
N LEU A 155 -9.69 -10.64 0.55
CA LEU A 155 -9.39 -11.67 1.53
C LEU A 155 -8.57 -11.12 2.70
N LEU A 156 -7.59 -10.26 2.43
CA LEU A 156 -6.81 -9.60 3.47
C LEU A 156 -7.67 -8.65 4.30
N ALA A 157 -8.58 -7.94 3.66
CA ALA A 157 -9.52 -7.05 4.35
C ALA A 157 -10.43 -7.83 5.30
N GLU A 158 -10.88 -9.02 4.90
CA GLU A 158 -11.67 -9.90 5.76
C GLU A 158 -10.86 -10.38 6.96
N VAL A 159 -9.60 -10.75 6.74
CA VAL A 159 -8.70 -11.20 7.81
C VAL A 159 -8.41 -10.05 8.78
N ALA A 160 -8.18 -8.85 8.27
CA ALA A 160 -7.95 -7.66 9.11
C ALA A 160 -9.17 -7.27 9.94
N GLY A 161 -10.34 -7.36 9.33
CA GLY A 161 -11.60 -6.98 9.98
C GLY A 161 -11.76 -5.49 10.28
N THR A 162 -10.77 -4.66 9.96
CA THR A 162 -10.77 -3.22 10.22
C THR A 162 -10.12 -2.47 9.04
N GLY A 163 -10.36 -1.17 8.94
CA GLY A 163 -9.79 -0.31 7.92
C GLY A 163 -10.70 -0.10 6.72
N ASP A 164 -10.37 0.90 5.93
CA ASP A 164 -11.03 1.19 4.65
C ASP A 164 -10.14 0.70 3.52
N TRP A 165 -10.43 -0.48 3.02
CA TRP A 165 -9.64 -1.17 2.02
C TRP A 165 -10.10 -0.79 0.62
N LEU A 166 -9.21 -0.19 -0.15
CA LEU A 166 -9.49 0.24 -1.50
C LEU A 166 -9.18 -0.87 -2.50
N GLU A 167 -9.64 -0.68 -3.73
CA GLU A 167 -9.26 -1.54 -4.82
C GLU A 167 -7.76 -1.41 -5.03
N GLY A 168 -7.09 -2.53 -5.10
CA GLY A 168 -5.64 -2.56 -5.22
C GLY A 168 -5.16 -2.56 -6.67
N GLN A 169 -3.85 -2.65 -6.83
CA GLN A 169 -3.23 -2.66 -8.15
C GLN A 169 -2.19 -3.76 -8.29
N ARG A 170 -2.14 -4.34 -9.48
CA ARG A 170 -1.12 -5.30 -9.85
C ARG A 170 -0.01 -4.61 -10.62
N PHE A 171 1.22 -4.92 -10.27
CA PHE A 171 2.42 -4.52 -11.02
C PHE A 171 3.10 -5.73 -11.65
N PRO A 172 3.78 -5.54 -12.77
CA PRO A 172 4.55 -6.64 -13.37
C PRO A 172 5.75 -7.00 -12.49
N SER A 173 6.34 -8.16 -12.76
CA SER A 173 7.54 -8.60 -12.01
C SER A 173 8.74 -7.67 -12.18
N ARG A 174 8.73 -6.82 -13.18
CA ARG A 174 9.72 -5.76 -13.35
C ARG A 174 8.93 -4.46 -13.47
N VAL A 175 8.79 -3.80 -12.36
CA VAL A 175 8.04 -2.56 -12.29
C VAL A 175 8.96 -1.39 -12.68
N SER A 176 8.38 -0.42 -13.36
CA SER A 176 9.07 0.83 -13.68
C SER A 176 8.31 2.00 -13.06
N ARG A 177 8.96 3.15 -13.03
CA ARG A 177 8.34 4.36 -12.49
C ARG A 177 7.07 4.78 -13.25
N GLU A 178 6.91 4.30 -14.48
CA GLU A 178 5.74 4.59 -15.30
C GLU A 178 4.55 3.69 -14.96
N ASP A 179 4.81 2.58 -14.26
CA ASP A 179 3.79 1.62 -13.87
C ASP A 179 3.12 1.99 -12.54
N VAL A 180 3.75 2.85 -11.73
CA VAL A 180 3.32 3.31 -10.42
C VAL A 180 2.81 4.74 -10.53
#